data_1e34c33cefd02255dcee39df6ffda05c
#
_entry.id   1e34c33cefd02255dcee39df6ffda05c
#
_cell.length_a   1.000
_cell.length_b   1.000
_cell.length_c   1.000
_cell.angle_alpha   90.00
_cell.angle_beta   90.00
_cell.angle_gamma   90.00
#
_symmetry.space_group_name_H-M   'P 1'
#
loop_
_entity.id
_entity.type
_entity.pdbx_description
1 polymer ?
#
loop_
_entity_poly.entity_id
_entity_poly.type
_entity_poly.pdbx_seq_one_letter_code
_entity_poly.pdbx_strand_id
1 'polypeptide(L)'
;HATVRRCPVVILEPLSGCPSGVRDLADRLTASSRRVGDVTTVLVALKGGATWVSSAGEAFGARLAEAPPLLDAVARRLGGAAVPLREIADAMEEAQRVVEGAIRDDSEAQGTYALLEDRAYALISAGADETSPDVVAVRILQRDQVRIRERARARHAAAMERFRAVDARCSASVRALTQDAVTDSALYRLVAGSQTVGRDLAAVGTVAYWSNNVPPREP
;
A
#
# COMPACT_ATOMS: atom_id res chain seq x y z
N HIS A 1 4.95 -18.30 -47.29
CA HIS A 1 4.09 -17.53 -46.34
C HIS A 1 4.68 -17.68 -44.94
N ALA A 2 5.54 -16.76 -44.54
CA ALA A 2 5.99 -16.67 -43.14
C ALA A 2 4.88 -16.04 -42.33
N THR A 3 4.25 -16.83 -41.48
CA THR A 3 3.22 -16.37 -40.51
C THR A 3 3.95 -15.45 -39.51
N VAL A 4 3.78 -14.14 -39.64
CA VAL A 4 4.22 -13.16 -38.65
C VAL A 4 3.45 -13.45 -37.35
N ARG A 5 4.10 -14.08 -36.41
CA ARG A 5 3.56 -14.24 -35.04
C ARG A 5 3.49 -12.85 -34.44
N ARG A 6 2.32 -12.24 -34.45
CA ARG A 6 2.05 -11.05 -33.64
C ARG A 6 2.29 -11.44 -32.17
N CYS A 7 3.37 -10.94 -31.58
CA CYS A 7 3.53 -11.05 -30.13
C CYS A 7 2.30 -10.45 -29.44
N PRO A 8 1.72 -11.13 -28.44
CA PRO A 8 0.60 -10.57 -27.70
C PRO A 8 1.02 -9.21 -27.12
N VAL A 9 0.18 -8.20 -27.33
CA VAL A 9 0.41 -6.87 -26.74
C VAL A 9 0.18 -7.03 -25.24
N VAL A 10 1.26 -7.14 -24.48
CA VAL A 10 1.20 -7.10 -23.01
C VAL A 10 1.04 -5.64 -22.62
N ILE A 11 -0.12 -5.28 -22.13
CA ILE A 11 -0.39 -3.94 -21.61
C ILE A 11 0.13 -3.91 -20.16
N LEU A 12 1.02 -2.96 -19.87
CA LEU A 12 1.49 -2.71 -18.52
C LEU A 12 0.42 -1.88 -17.78
N GLU A 13 -0.05 -2.37 -16.65
CA GLU A 13 -1.08 -1.69 -15.86
C GLU A 13 -0.43 -0.75 -14.81
N PRO A 14 -0.97 0.46 -14.61
CA PRO A 14 -0.52 1.35 -13.56
C PRO A 14 -0.87 0.79 -12.16
N LEU A 15 -0.04 1.09 -11.18
CA LEU A 15 -0.36 0.78 -9.78
C LEU A 15 -1.32 1.86 -9.24
N SER A 16 -2.57 1.47 -9.00
CA SER A 16 -3.57 2.34 -8.39
C SER A 16 -3.40 2.41 -6.87
N GLY A 17 -3.74 3.56 -6.29
CA GLY A 17 -3.70 3.80 -4.85
C GLY A 17 -3.34 5.25 -4.53
N CYS A 18 -3.54 5.63 -3.27
CA CYS A 18 -3.28 6.98 -2.78
C CYS A 18 -2.31 6.94 -1.59
N PRO A 19 -0.99 7.04 -1.80
CA PRO A 19 0.01 7.01 -0.73
C PRO A 19 -0.21 8.08 0.34
N SER A 20 -0.62 9.29 -0.05
CA SER A 20 -0.92 10.38 0.89
C SER A 20 -2.10 10.04 1.80
N GLY A 21 -3.17 9.44 1.26
CA GLY A 21 -4.31 9.00 2.08
C GLY A 21 -3.93 7.93 3.12
N VAL A 22 -3.01 7.04 2.77
CA VAL A 22 -2.47 6.04 3.71
C VAL A 22 -1.61 6.71 4.79
N ARG A 23 -0.78 7.72 4.44
CA ARG A 23 0.00 8.50 5.43
C ARG A 23 -0.92 9.28 6.36
N ASP A 24 -1.98 9.91 5.83
CA ASP A 24 -2.96 10.65 6.63
C ASP A 24 -3.66 9.72 7.64
N LEU A 25 -3.97 8.48 7.26
CA LEU A 25 -4.49 7.49 8.20
C LEU A 25 -3.47 7.16 9.29
N ALA A 26 -2.21 6.91 8.93
CA ALA A 26 -1.14 6.64 9.89
C ALA A 26 -0.95 7.78 10.90
N ASP A 27 -1.04 9.02 10.44
CA ASP A 27 -0.91 10.21 11.28
C ASP A 27 -2.10 10.38 12.22
N ARG A 28 -3.31 10.12 11.75
CA ARG A 28 -4.51 10.08 12.62
C ARG A 28 -4.41 8.99 13.69
N LEU A 29 -3.93 7.80 13.36
CA LEU A 29 -3.72 6.72 14.33
C LEU A 29 -2.67 7.12 15.38
N THR A 30 -1.59 7.76 14.96
CA THR A 30 -0.57 8.30 15.86
C THR A 30 -1.15 9.36 16.79
N ALA A 31 -1.95 10.28 16.27
CA ALA A 31 -2.61 11.31 17.08
C ALA A 31 -3.62 10.70 18.07
N SER A 32 -4.37 9.69 17.65
CA SER A 32 -5.31 8.97 18.51
C SER A 32 -4.58 8.20 19.61
N SER A 33 -3.46 7.55 19.29
CA SER A 33 -2.59 6.90 20.27
C SER A 33 -2.13 7.86 21.37
N ARG A 34 -1.68 9.05 20.99
CA ARG A 34 -1.27 10.10 21.96
C ARG A 34 -2.42 10.55 22.84
N ARG A 35 -3.59 10.86 22.25
CA ARG A 35 -4.78 11.26 23.01
C ARG A 35 -5.22 10.20 24.03
N VAL A 36 -5.17 8.94 23.67
CA VAL A 36 -5.45 7.84 24.61
C VAL A 36 -4.43 7.81 25.73
N GLY A 37 -3.14 8.00 25.44
CA GLY A 37 -2.08 8.12 26.45
C GLY A 37 -2.29 9.30 27.40
N ASP A 38 -2.72 10.46 26.87
CA ASP A 38 -3.04 11.63 27.70
C ASP A 38 -4.20 11.34 28.68
N VAL A 39 -5.25 10.66 28.20
CA VAL A 39 -6.37 10.23 29.06
C VAL A 39 -5.87 9.27 30.15
N THR A 40 -5.00 8.32 29.80
CA THR A 40 -4.39 7.41 30.78
C THR A 40 -3.67 8.17 31.88
N THR A 41 -2.88 9.17 31.52
CA THR A 41 -2.14 10.02 32.46
C THR A 41 -3.07 10.76 33.41
N VAL A 42 -4.18 11.32 32.90
CA VAL A 42 -5.22 11.99 33.71
C VAL A 42 -5.88 11.02 34.70
N LEU A 43 -6.22 9.80 34.24
CA LEU A 43 -6.86 8.79 35.10
C LEU A 43 -5.92 8.32 36.21
N VAL A 44 -4.63 8.16 35.93
CA VAL A 44 -3.62 7.83 36.94
C VAL A 44 -3.50 8.95 37.99
N ALA A 45 -3.49 10.21 37.55
CA ALA A 45 -3.44 11.37 38.45
C ALA A 45 -4.69 11.48 39.32
N LEU A 46 -5.88 11.25 38.77
CA LEU A 46 -7.14 11.23 39.50
C LEU A 46 -7.17 10.15 40.61
N LYS A 47 -6.67 8.95 40.30
CA LYS A 47 -6.53 7.86 41.25
C LYS A 47 -5.63 8.25 42.45
N GLY A 48 -4.52 8.96 42.18
CA GLY A 48 -3.58 9.38 43.25
C GLY A 48 -4.12 10.49 44.15
N GLY A 49 -5.08 11.31 43.68
CA GLY A 49 -5.63 12.45 44.38
C GLY A 49 -6.99 12.20 45.10
N ALA A 50 -7.62 11.08 44.84
CA ALA A 50 -8.98 10.81 45.36
C ALA A 50 -8.96 10.06 46.71
N THR A 51 -9.17 10.76 47.80
CA THR A 51 -9.45 10.17 49.14
C THR A 51 -10.97 9.95 49.31
N TRP A 52 -11.45 8.81 48.82
CA TRP A 52 -12.87 8.45 48.97
C TRP A 52 -13.02 7.45 50.10
N VAL A 53 -13.68 7.86 51.19
CA VAL A 53 -13.90 7.03 52.39
C VAL A 53 -15.32 6.43 52.39
N SER A 54 -15.63 5.67 51.32
CA SER A 54 -16.92 4.96 51.25
C SER A 54 -16.80 3.70 50.42
N SER A 55 -17.65 2.71 50.65
CA SER A 55 -17.68 1.46 49.85
C SER A 55 -17.90 1.72 48.34
N ALA A 56 -18.67 2.75 48.00
CA ALA A 56 -18.83 3.19 46.60
C ALA A 56 -17.56 3.80 46.05
N GLY A 57 -16.79 4.55 46.87
CA GLY A 57 -15.49 5.12 46.49
C GLY A 57 -14.45 4.04 46.30
N GLU A 58 -14.41 3.00 47.11
CA GLU A 58 -13.49 1.85 46.91
C GLU A 58 -13.81 1.10 45.65
N ALA A 59 -15.10 0.82 45.35
CA ALA A 59 -15.52 0.18 44.11
C ALA A 59 -15.21 1.01 42.87
N PHE A 60 -15.37 2.35 42.94
CA PHE A 60 -14.96 3.28 41.86
C PHE A 60 -13.46 3.28 41.69
N GLY A 61 -12.68 3.36 42.75
CA GLY A 61 -11.23 3.32 42.74
C GLY A 61 -10.68 2.03 42.14
N ALA A 62 -11.31 0.88 42.44
CA ALA A 62 -10.94 -0.40 41.83
C ALA A 62 -11.17 -0.40 40.32
N ARG A 63 -12.33 0.06 39.85
CA ARG A 63 -12.61 0.19 38.40
C ARG A 63 -11.70 1.19 37.71
N LEU A 64 -11.39 2.31 38.35
CA LEU A 64 -10.47 3.32 37.85
C LEU A 64 -9.06 2.75 37.72
N ALA A 65 -8.67 1.78 38.56
CA ALA A 65 -7.35 1.12 38.45
C ALA A 65 -7.26 0.17 37.27
N GLU A 66 -8.35 -0.39 36.78
CA GLU A 66 -8.39 -1.32 35.66
C GLU A 66 -8.28 -0.59 34.28
N ALA A 67 -8.71 0.67 34.21
CA ALA A 67 -8.76 1.42 32.94
C ALA A 67 -7.38 1.76 32.33
N PRO A 68 -6.38 2.23 33.08
CA PRO A 68 -5.08 2.61 32.50
C PRO A 68 -4.37 1.52 31.68
N PRO A 69 -4.20 0.27 32.16
CA PRO A 69 -3.53 -0.77 31.39
C PRO A 69 -4.28 -1.13 30.11
N LEU A 70 -5.61 -1.02 30.10
CA LEU A 70 -6.42 -1.24 28.89
C LEU A 70 -6.24 -0.11 27.89
N LEU A 71 -6.25 1.14 28.34
CA LEU A 71 -6.00 2.30 27.48
C LEU A 71 -4.57 2.30 26.92
N ASP A 72 -3.58 1.92 27.72
CA ASP A 72 -2.20 1.75 27.25
C ASP A 72 -2.09 0.66 26.17
N ALA A 73 -2.84 -0.42 26.30
CA ALA A 73 -2.89 -1.45 25.26
C ALA A 73 -3.49 -0.89 23.96
N VAL A 74 -4.56 -0.08 24.03
CA VAL A 74 -5.14 0.60 22.87
C VAL A 74 -4.16 1.58 22.25
N ALA A 75 -3.52 2.42 23.07
CA ALA A 75 -2.53 3.39 22.58
C ALA A 75 -1.39 2.70 21.82
N ARG A 76 -0.85 1.61 22.38
CA ARG A 76 0.19 0.81 21.71
C ARG A 76 -0.29 0.21 20.39
N ARG A 77 -1.52 -0.29 20.30
CA ARG A 77 -2.09 -0.85 19.06
C ARG A 77 -2.27 0.21 18.00
N LEU A 78 -2.85 1.37 18.35
CA LEU A 78 -3.01 2.48 17.43
C LEU A 78 -1.66 3.00 16.91
N GLY A 79 -0.70 3.22 17.79
CA GLY A 79 0.65 3.64 17.42
C GLY A 79 1.39 2.58 16.61
N GLY A 80 1.23 1.31 16.99
CA GLY A 80 1.83 0.17 16.30
C GLY A 80 1.31 -0.02 14.87
N ALA A 81 0.03 0.28 14.61
CA ALA A 81 -0.55 0.20 13.26
C ALA A 81 -0.06 1.34 12.34
N ALA A 82 0.34 2.48 12.88
CA ALA A 82 0.80 3.62 12.10
C ALA A 82 2.13 3.34 11.36
N VAL A 83 3.00 2.54 11.94
CA VAL A 83 4.32 2.22 11.35
C VAL A 83 4.18 1.44 10.04
N PRO A 84 3.52 0.26 10.00
CA PRO A 84 3.37 -0.48 8.76
C PRO A 84 2.56 0.29 7.70
N LEU A 85 1.62 1.16 8.09
CA LEU A 85 0.89 2.00 7.13
C LEU A 85 1.80 3.02 6.44
N ARG A 86 2.74 3.63 7.15
CA ARG A 86 3.74 4.50 6.52
C ARG A 86 4.66 3.73 5.57
N GLU A 87 5.08 2.53 5.98
CA GLU A 87 5.91 1.67 5.14
C GLU A 87 5.18 1.27 3.83
N ILE A 88 3.88 0.94 3.89
CA ILE A 88 3.06 0.68 2.69
C ILE A 88 2.97 1.93 1.82
N ALA A 89 2.74 3.10 2.40
CA ALA A 89 2.62 4.35 1.66
C ALA A 89 3.91 4.67 0.89
N ASP A 90 5.06 4.52 1.54
CA ASP A 90 6.37 4.78 0.93
C ASP A 90 6.68 3.76 -0.18
N ALA A 91 6.38 2.48 0.06
CA ALA A 91 6.56 1.43 -0.94
C ALA A 91 5.62 1.61 -2.15
N MET A 92 4.38 2.07 -1.92
CA MET A 92 3.40 2.35 -2.97
C MET A 92 3.87 3.51 -3.85
N GLU A 93 4.32 4.61 -3.26
CA GLU A 93 4.82 5.78 -4.00
C GLU A 93 6.04 5.44 -4.85
N GLU A 94 6.99 4.69 -4.29
CA GLU A 94 8.16 4.19 -5.02
C GLU A 94 7.75 3.28 -6.18
N ALA A 95 6.83 2.33 -5.93
CA ALA A 95 6.36 1.41 -6.96
C ALA A 95 5.62 2.16 -8.07
N GLN A 96 4.75 3.13 -7.74
CA GLN A 96 4.05 3.97 -8.72
C GLN A 96 5.04 4.69 -9.63
N ARG A 97 6.05 5.33 -9.06
CA ARG A 97 7.09 6.04 -9.82
C ARG A 97 7.84 5.13 -10.81
N VAL A 98 8.22 3.92 -10.37
CA VAL A 98 8.92 2.96 -11.22
C VAL A 98 8.01 2.39 -12.31
N VAL A 99 6.76 2.06 -11.96
CA VAL A 99 5.73 1.53 -12.87
C VAL A 99 5.41 2.56 -13.97
N GLU A 100 5.16 3.82 -13.59
CA GLU A 100 4.89 4.90 -14.55
C GLU A 100 6.05 5.11 -15.53
N GLY A 101 7.30 5.08 -15.01
CA GLY A 101 8.49 5.15 -15.85
C GLY A 101 8.59 3.96 -16.82
N ALA A 102 8.29 2.76 -16.35
CA ALA A 102 8.32 1.56 -17.20
C ALA A 102 7.22 1.58 -18.27
N ILE A 103 6.01 2.02 -17.94
CA ILE A 103 4.91 2.17 -18.89
C ILE A 103 5.29 3.17 -20.01
N ARG A 104 5.86 4.31 -19.63
CA ARG A 104 6.31 5.32 -20.58
C ARG A 104 7.37 4.76 -21.52
N ASP A 105 8.41 4.12 -20.99
CA ASP A 105 9.49 3.55 -21.79
C ASP A 105 9.00 2.43 -22.73
N ASP A 106 8.06 1.56 -22.29
CA ASP A 106 7.47 0.52 -23.16
C ASP A 106 6.66 1.17 -24.31
N SER A 107 5.89 2.22 -24.00
CA SER A 107 5.05 2.93 -24.97
C SER A 107 5.89 3.70 -26.00
N GLU A 108 6.92 4.42 -25.56
CA GLU A 108 7.85 5.16 -26.45
C GLU A 108 8.61 4.20 -27.36
N ALA A 109 9.12 3.10 -26.81
CA ALA A 109 9.82 2.09 -27.59
C ALA A 109 8.89 1.39 -28.59
N GLN A 110 7.62 1.18 -28.24
CA GLN A 110 6.62 0.62 -29.14
C GLN A 110 6.35 1.56 -30.32
N GLY A 111 6.17 2.87 -30.06
CA GLY A 111 5.96 3.87 -31.09
C GLY A 111 7.17 3.96 -32.04
N THR A 112 8.38 4.00 -31.46
CA THR A 112 9.62 4.03 -32.26
C THR A 112 9.80 2.77 -33.11
N TYR A 113 9.45 1.59 -32.56
CA TYR A 113 9.49 0.33 -33.31
C TYR A 113 8.57 0.38 -34.54
N ALA A 114 7.33 0.89 -34.38
CA ALA A 114 6.38 1.00 -35.48
C ALA A 114 6.92 1.92 -36.62
N LEU A 115 7.45 3.08 -36.23
CA LEU A 115 8.09 4.00 -37.22
C LEU A 115 9.27 3.36 -37.98
N LEU A 116 10.08 2.56 -37.27
CA LEU A 116 11.18 1.83 -37.90
C LEU A 116 10.66 0.71 -38.81
N GLU A 117 9.52 0.09 -38.48
CA GLU A 117 8.90 -0.91 -39.34
C GLU A 117 8.39 -0.30 -40.63
N ASP A 118 7.72 0.86 -40.57
CA ASP A 118 7.28 1.62 -41.75
C ASP A 118 8.47 2.03 -42.63
N ARG A 119 9.59 2.46 -42.01
CA ARG A 119 10.80 2.81 -42.74
C ARG A 119 11.42 1.60 -43.44
N ALA A 120 11.51 0.44 -42.80
CA ALA A 120 11.99 -0.78 -43.40
C ALA A 120 11.13 -1.20 -44.60
N TYR A 121 9.82 -1.11 -44.45
CA TYR A 121 8.85 -1.40 -45.52
C TYR A 121 9.01 -0.45 -46.70
N ALA A 122 9.18 0.84 -46.46
CA ALA A 122 9.41 1.84 -47.50
C ALA A 122 10.69 1.56 -48.30
N LEU A 123 11.79 1.21 -47.63
CA LEU A 123 13.06 0.85 -48.29
C LEU A 123 12.91 -0.38 -49.17
N ILE A 124 12.28 -1.43 -48.68
CA ILE A 124 12.02 -2.67 -49.43
C ILE A 124 11.11 -2.40 -50.64
N SER A 125 10.07 -1.59 -50.46
CA SER A 125 9.13 -1.20 -51.52
C SER A 125 9.82 -0.35 -52.63
N ALA A 126 10.84 0.39 -52.24
CA ALA A 126 11.70 1.15 -53.17
C ALA A 126 12.76 0.27 -53.92
N GLY A 127 12.76 -1.05 -53.68
CA GLY A 127 13.64 -2.01 -54.35
C GLY A 127 14.94 -2.34 -53.61
N ALA A 128 15.06 -1.93 -52.34
CA ALA A 128 16.18 -2.36 -51.50
C ALA A 128 16.04 -3.85 -51.12
N ASP A 129 17.12 -4.58 -51.17
CA ASP A 129 17.20 -5.96 -50.68
C ASP A 129 17.13 -5.97 -49.12
N GLU A 130 16.58 -7.04 -48.53
CA GLU A 130 16.54 -7.23 -47.09
C GLU A 130 17.95 -7.25 -46.46
N THR A 131 18.97 -7.61 -47.23
CA THR A 131 20.39 -7.65 -46.83
C THR A 131 21.13 -6.34 -47.07
N SER A 132 20.46 -5.34 -47.66
CA SER A 132 21.06 -4.04 -47.87
C SER A 132 21.48 -3.36 -46.57
N PRO A 133 22.59 -2.61 -46.53
CA PRO A 133 23.06 -1.95 -45.28
C PRO A 133 22.01 -1.08 -44.62
N ASP A 134 21.17 -0.40 -45.38
CA ASP A 134 20.13 0.49 -44.87
C ASP A 134 19.01 -0.29 -44.16
N VAL A 135 18.55 -1.39 -44.75
CA VAL A 135 17.53 -2.25 -44.13
C VAL A 135 18.10 -2.93 -42.87
N VAL A 136 19.34 -3.43 -42.94
CA VAL A 136 20.03 -4.04 -41.79
C VAL A 136 20.18 -3.03 -40.66
N ALA A 137 20.54 -1.78 -40.92
CA ALA A 137 20.63 -0.73 -39.89
C ALA A 137 19.30 -0.49 -39.22
N VAL A 138 18.20 -0.39 -39.96
CA VAL A 138 16.85 -0.25 -39.39
C VAL A 138 16.47 -1.46 -38.52
N ARG A 139 16.80 -2.68 -38.95
CA ARG A 139 16.54 -3.91 -38.20
C ARG A 139 17.32 -3.99 -36.87
N ILE A 140 18.53 -3.46 -36.84
CA ILE A 140 19.34 -3.33 -35.63
C ILE A 140 18.61 -2.40 -34.63
N LEU A 141 18.18 -1.22 -35.08
CA LEU A 141 17.44 -0.27 -34.24
C LEU A 141 16.13 -0.86 -33.72
N GLN A 142 15.42 -1.63 -34.53
CA GLN A 142 14.22 -2.34 -34.07
C GLN A 142 14.52 -3.34 -32.93
N ARG A 143 15.61 -4.09 -33.03
CA ARG A 143 16.03 -5.01 -31.95
C ARG A 143 16.36 -4.26 -30.67
N ASP A 144 16.92 -3.08 -30.75
CA ASP A 144 17.19 -2.25 -29.58
C ASP A 144 15.90 -1.78 -28.94
N GLN A 145 14.86 -1.42 -29.71
CA GLN A 145 13.53 -1.09 -29.15
C GLN A 145 12.90 -2.30 -28.44
N VAL A 146 13.03 -3.49 -28.99
CA VAL A 146 12.57 -4.72 -28.31
C VAL A 146 13.27 -4.90 -26.96
N ARG A 147 14.58 -4.71 -26.89
CA ARG A 147 15.34 -4.79 -25.61
C ARG A 147 14.92 -3.74 -24.60
N ILE A 148 14.60 -2.52 -25.06
CA ILE A 148 14.08 -1.46 -24.17
C ILE A 148 12.74 -1.90 -23.55
N ARG A 149 11.83 -2.43 -24.38
CA ARG A 149 10.54 -2.95 -23.93
C ARG A 149 10.68 -4.10 -22.94
N GLU A 150 11.55 -5.05 -23.20
CA GLU A 150 11.83 -6.17 -22.27
C GLU A 150 12.35 -5.67 -20.93
N ARG A 151 13.26 -4.70 -20.91
CA ARG A 151 13.75 -4.07 -19.67
C ARG A 151 12.67 -3.31 -18.94
N ALA A 152 11.81 -2.59 -19.64
CA ALA A 152 10.68 -1.87 -19.06
C ALA A 152 9.71 -2.84 -18.36
N ARG A 153 9.34 -3.93 -19.02
CA ARG A 153 8.48 -5.00 -18.47
C ARG A 153 9.11 -5.67 -17.26
N ALA A 154 10.41 -5.97 -17.30
CA ALA A 154 11.12 -6.53 -16.17
C ALA A 154 11.14 -5.58 -14.96
N ARG A 155 11.37 -4.27 -15.18
CA ARG A 155 11.31 -3.25 -14.12
C ARG A 155 9.91 -3.13 -13.52
N HIS A 156 8.87 -3.11 -14.36
CA HIS A 156 7.48 -3.11 -13.93
C HIS A 156 7.16 -4.32 -13.03
N ALA A 157 7.46 -5.53 -13.51
CA ALA A 157 7.22 -6.76 -12.75
C ALA A 157 7.96 -6.77 -11.41
N ALA A 158 9.24 -6.35 -11.39
CA ALA A 158 10.04 -6.29 -10.18
C ALA A 158 9.53 -5.24 -9.18
N ALA A 159 9.00 -4.10 -9.64
CA ALA A 159 8.40 -3.09 -8.78
C ALA A 159 7.10 -3.59 -8.14
N MET A 160 6.23 -4.23 -8.93
CA MET A 160 4.98 -4.82 -8.44
C MET A 160 5.23 -5.94 -7.43
N GLU A 161 6.24 -6.78 -7.65
CA GLU A 161 6.59 -7.87 -6.72
C GLU A 161 7.12 -7.32 -5.39
N ARG A 162 8.01 -6.32 -5.44
CA ARG A 162 8.51 -5.65 -4.23
C ARG A 162 7.39 -5.01 -3.44
N PHE A 163 6.47 -4.31 -4.11
CA PHE A 163 5.31 -3.71 -3.45
C PHE A 163 4.43 -4.76 -2.79
N ARG A 164 4.09 -5.86 -3.50
CA ARG A 164 3.29 -6.96 -2.93
C ARG A 164 3.93 -7.59 -1.70
N ALA A 165 5.26 -7.75 -1.70
CA ALA A 165 5.98 -8.28 -0.54
C ALA A 165 5.88 -7.36 0.68
N VAL A 166 6.00 -6.03 0.49
CA VAL A 166 5.80 -5.04 1.56
C VAL A 166 4.36 -5.06 2.05
N ASP A 167 3.39 -5.00 1.14
CA ASP A 167 1.97 -5.01 1.46
C ASP A 167 1.58 -6.25 2.28
N ALA A 168 2.00 -7.45 1.86
CA ALA A 168 1.74 -8.69 2.58
C ALA A 168 2.32 -8.68 4.01
N ARG A 169 3.57 -8.21 4.18
CA ARG A 169 4.22 -8.10 5.49
C ARG A 169 3.51 -7.10 6.40
N CYS A 170 3.22 -5.92 5.89
CA CYS A 170 2.56 -4.86 6.64
C CYS A 170 1.12 -5.22 6.99
N SER A 171 0.39 -5.84 6.06
CA SER A 171 -0.96 -6.37 6.30
C SER A 171 -0.97 -7.44 7.39
N ALA A 172 0.04 -8.32 7.43
CA ALA A 172 0.19 -9.30 8.50
C ALA A 172 0.46 -8.61 9.85
N SER A 173 1.30 -7.58 9.89
CA SER A 173 1.59 -6.80 11.10
C SER A 173 0.33 -6.11 11.64
N VAL A 174 -0.46 -5.47 10.78
CA VAL A 174 -1.73 -4.84 11.20
C VAL A 174 -2.72 -5.88 11.71
N ARG A 175 -2.85 -7.03 11.03
CA ARG A 175 -3.71 -8.13 11.49
C ARG A 175 -3.32 -8.66 12.87
N ALA A 176 -2.02 -8.83 13.12
CA ALA A 176 -1.53 -9.26 14.43
C ALA A 176 -1.94 -8.30 15.56
N LEU A 177 -1.97 -6.99 15.30
CA LEU A 177 -2.43 -6.00 16.26
C LEU A 177 -3.94 -6.06 16.51
N THR A 178 -4.75 -6.50 15.53
CA THR A 178 -6.21 -6.55 15.64
C THR A 178 -6.73 -7.86 16.24
N GLN A 179 -6.00 -8.96 16.13
CA GLN A 179 -6.44 -10.26 16.63
C GLN A 179 -6.70 -10.29 18.14
N ASP A 180 -5.96 -9.50 18.92
CA ASP A 180 -6.16 -9.38 20.37
C ASP A 180 -7.20 -8.32 20.76
N ALA A 181 -7.72 -7.54 19.82
CA ALA A 181 -8.59 -6.39 20.11
C ALA A 181 -10.07 -6.75 20.35
N VAL A 182 -10.47 -7.98 20.04
CA VAL A 182 -11.91 -8.33 19.94
C VAL A 182 -12.55 -8.68 21.29
N THR A 183 -11.78 -8.95 22.33
CA THR A 183 -12.31 -9.55 23.57
C THR A 183 -12.83 -8.56 24.60
N ASP A 184 -12.71 -7.23 24.39
CA ASP A 184 -13.14 -6.31 25.43
C ASP A 184 -14.25 -5.34 25.01
N SER A 185 -15.50 -5.80 25.11
CA SER A 185 -16.70 -4.99 24.86
C SER A 185 -16.81 -3.78 25.79
N ALA A 186 -16.19 -3.82 26.97
CA ALA A 186 -16.14 -2.71 27.91
C ALA A 186 -15.16 -1.63 27.45
N LEU A 187 -13.99 -2.03 26.98
CA LEU A 187 -13.00 -1.13 26.41
C LEU A 187 -13.51 -0.46 25.12
N TYR A 188 -14.17 -1.24 24.25
CA TYR A 188 -14.79 -0.68 23.05
C TYR A 188 -15.82 0.39 23.38
N ARG A 189 -16.65 0.18 24.43
CA ARG A 189 -17.63 1.20 24.90
C ARG A 189 -16.96 2.42 25.49
N LEU A 190 -15.88 2.26 26.23
CA LEU A 190 -15.13 3.37 26.82
C LEU A 190 -14.43 4.23 25.73
N VAL A 191 -13.88 3.57 24.74
CA VAL A 191 -13.14 4.23 23.64
C VAL A 191 -14.10 4.76 22.57
N ALA A 192 -15.20 4.07 22.28
CA ALA A 192 -16.22 4.52 21.33
C ALA A 192 -17.00 5.76 21.81
N GLY A 193 -16.98 6.06 23.12
CA GLY A 193 -17.48 7.32 23.67
C GLY A 193 -16.70 8.56 23.17
N SER A 194 -15.47 8.39 22.68
CA SER A 194 -14.71 9.41 21.96
C SER A 194 -14.94 9.23 20.45
N GLN A 195 -15.74 10.10 19.84
CA GLN A 195 -16.13 10.00 18.42
C GLN A 195 -14.95 9.88 17.45
N THR A 196 -13.79 10.45 17.79
CA THR A 196 -12.59 10.46 16.95
C THR A 196 -11.84 9.12 17.04
N VAL A 197 -11.65 8.60 18.24
CA VAL A 197 -10.95 7.33 18.48
C VAL A 197 -11.77 6.14 17.97
N GLY A 198 -13.10 6.20 18.13
CA GLY A 198 -14.02 5.20 17.58
C GLY A 198 -13.96 5.11 16.05
N ARG A 199 -13.82 6.25 15.38
CA ARG A 199 -13.70 6.32 13.91
C ARG A 199 -12.38 5.73 13.42
N ASP A 200 -11.29 6.02 14.10
CA ASP A 200 -9.97 5.53 13.74
C ASP A 200 -9.84 4.01 14.00
N LEU A 201 -10.43 3.51 15.10
CA LEU A 201 -10.52 2.06 15.34
C LEU A 201 -11.39 1.33 14.30
N ALA A 202 -12.51 1.94 13.90
CA ALA A 202 -13.33 1.41 12.82
C ALA A 202 -12.57 1.38 11.49
N ALA A 203 -11.76 2.41 11.20
CA ALA A 203 -10.92 2.46 10.01
C ALA A 203 -9.87 1.32 10.00
N VAL A 204 -9.22 1.04 11.14
CA VAL A 204 -8.29 -0.11 11.25
C VAL A 204 -9.01 -1.43 11.04
N GLY A 205 -10.18 -1.61 11.64
CA GLY A 205 -11.03 -2.79 11.44
C GLY A 205 -11.47 -2.93 9.97
N THR A 206 -11.79 -1.83 9.31
CA THR A 206 -12.16 -1.81 7.89
C THR A 206 -10.97 -2.19 6.99
N VAL A 207 -9.76 -1.68 7.25
CA VAL A 207 -8.55 -2.07 6.50
C VAL A 207 -8.29 -3.58 6.65
N ALA A 208 -8.37 -4.11 7.87
CA ALA A 208 -8.23 -5.55 8.12
C ALA A 208 -9.35 -6.38 7.44
N TYR A 209 -10.59 -5.88 7.43
CA TYR A 209 -11.72 -6.50 6.74
C TYR A 209 -11.49 -6.55 5.22
N TRP A 210 -11.12 -5.44 4.60
CA TRP A 210 -10.88 -5.37 3.16
C TRP A 210 -9.68 -6.23 2.73
N SER A 211 -8.60 -6.29 3.53
CA SER A 211 -7.46 -7.16 3.23
C SER A 211 -7.81 -8.66 3.29
N ASN A 212 -8.83 -9.04 4.04
CA ASN A 212 -9.29 -10.44 4.17
C ASN A 212 -10.41 -10.82 3.17
N ASN A 213 -11.13 -9.83 2.63
CA ASN A 213 -12.33 -10.04 1.81
C ASN A 213 -12.20 -9.49 0.38
N VAL A 214 -10.98 -9.30 -0.13
CA VAL A 214 -10.79 -9.05 -1.57
C VAL A 214 -11.20 -10.33 -2.30
N PRO A 215 -12.30 -10.32 -3.08
CA PRO A 215 -12.69 -11.50 -3.83
C PRO A 215 -11.52 -11.89 -4.76
N PRO A 216 -11.25 -13.19 -4.93
CA PRO A 216 -10.29 -13.64 -5.92
C PRO A 216 -10.72 -13.06 -7.27
N ARG A 217 -9.79 -12.38 -7.97
CA ARG A 217 -10.03 -11.94 -9.35
C ARG A 217 -10.33 -13.19 -10.16
N GLU A 218 -11.52 -13.28 -10.70
CA GLU A 218 -11.85 -14.32 -11.67
C GLU A 218 -10.86 -14.23 -12.86
N PRO A 219 -10.44 -15.38 -13.42
CA PRO A 219 -9.44 -15.48 -14.47
C PRO A 219 -9.88 -14.87 -15.80
#